data_60f74553cfd2e1385f26d2161de5ff30
#
_entry.id   60f74553cfd2e1385f26d2161de5ff30
#
_cell.length_a   1.000
_cell.length_b   1.000
_cell.length_c   1.000
_cell.angle_alpha   90.00
_cell.angle_beta   90.00
_cell.angle_gamma   90.00
#
_symmetry.space_group_name_H-M   'P 1'
#
loop_
_entity.id
_entity.type
_entity.pdbx_description
1 polymer ?
#
loop_
_entity_poly.entity_id
_entity_poly.type
_entity_poly.pdbx_seq_one_letter_code
_entity_poly.pdbx_strand_id
1 'polypeptide(L)'
;MAKKSDLAEVKRMQKSFDKLRAEIGKVIVGQEDVVEQLLIAIFARGHCIIEGVPGLAKTLLIRTLADCLRLDFNRIQFTPDLMPTDITGTEVIHESAGGREREFRFLKGPIFANIILADEINRTPPKTQAALLESMQEGQVTVGGKRNPLPSPFFVLATQNPIEQEGTYPL
;
A
#
# COMPACT_ATOMS: atom_id res chain seq x y z
N MET A 1 12.02 22.81 -26.03
CA MET A 1 13.42 22.34 -25.84
C MET A 1 13.60 21.94 -24.37
N ALA A 2 13.79 20.67 -24.05
CA ALA A 2 14.10 20.23 -22.69
C ALA A 2 15.43 20.86 -22.24
N LYS A 3 15.45 21.46 -21.03
CA LYS A 3 16.66 22.05 -20.48
C LYS A 3 17.70 20.96 -20.22
N LYS A 4 18.99 21.28 -20.29
CA LYS A 4 20.09 20.32 -19.96
C LYS A 4 19.90 19.65 -18.59
N SER A 5 19.23 20.32 -17.63
CA SER A 5 18.87 19.75 -16.33
C SER A 5 17.88 18.58 -16.46
N ASP A 6 16.87 18.69 -17.33
CA ASP A 6 15.81 17.69 -17.46
C ASP A 6 16.38 16.37 -18.03
N LEU A 7 17.31 16.47 -18.97
CA LEU A 7 18.02 15.30 -19.52
C LEU A 7 18.90 14.60 -18.46
N ALA A 8 19.52 15.36 -17.58
CA ALA A 8 20.32 14.79 -16.50
C ALA A 8 19.44 14.08 -15.45
N GLU A 9 18.27 14.64 -15.15
CA GLU A 9 17.29 14.02 -14.23
C GLU A 9 16.70 12.74 -14.82
N VAL A 10 16.33 12.73 -16.10
CA VAL A 10 15.85 11.53 -16.79
C VAL A 10 16.89 10.42 -16.76
N LYS A 11 18.16 10.73 -17.07
CA LYS A 11 19.26 9.73 -17.02
C LYS A 11 19.48 9.20 -15.61
N ARG A 12 19.36 10.05 -14.58
CA ARG A 12 19.46 9.64 -13.17
C ARG A 12 18.32 8.71 -12.79
N MET A 13 17.10 9.04 -13.19
CA MET A 13 15.92 8.23 -12.95
C MET A 13 16.05 6.86 -13.63
N GLN A 14 16.45 6.82 -14.90
CA GLN A 14 16.69 5.58 -15.64
C GLN A 14 17.73 4.69 -14.92
N LYS A 15 18.87 5.27 -14.53
CA LYS A 15 19.89 4.51 -13.79
C LYS A 15 19.36 3.95 -12.44
N SER A 16 18.50 4.70 -11.75
CA SER A 16 17.89 4.23 -10.50
C SER A 16 16.89 3.10 -10.76
N PHE A 17 16.11 3.21 -11.81
CA PHE A 17 15.17 2.18 -12.27
C PHE A 17 15.90 0.87 -12.61
N ASP A 18 16.95 0.94 -13.44
CA ASP A 18 17.75 -0.22 -13.84
C ASP A 18 18.40 -0.91 -12.64
N LYS A 19 18.90 -0.09 -11.69
CA LYS A 19 19.49 -0.62 -10.44
C LYS A 19 18.45 -1.35 -9.59
N LEU A 20 17.26 -0.77 -9.39
CA LEU A 20 16.18 -1.40 -8.62
C LEU A 20 15.73 -2.71 -9.29
N ARG A 21 15.53 -2.69 -10.62
CA ARG A 21 15.17 -3.88 -11.39
C ARG A 21 16.20 -5.00 -11.20
N ALA A 22 17.49 -4.67 -11.25
CA ALA A 22 18.55 -5.64 -11.05
C ALA A 22 18.60 -6.19 -9.62
N GLU A 23 18.38 -5.37 -8.60
CA GLU A 23 18.33 -5.83 -7.20
C GLU A 23 17.12 -6.74 -6.94
N ILE A 24 15.94 -6.36 -7.43
CA ILE A 24 14.72 -7.18 -7.30
C ILE A 24 14.89 -8.52 -8.02
N GLY A 25 15.50 -8.51 -9.22
CA GLY A 25 15.73 -9.71 -10.03
C GLY A 25 16.67 -10.75 -9.39
N LYS A 26 17.40 -10.40 -8.34
CA LYS A 26 18.19 -11.36 -7.55
C LYS A 26 17.30 -12.29 -6.69
N VAL A 27 16.09 -11.86 -6.37
CA VAL A 27 15.15 -12.60 -5.51
C VAL A 27 13.95 -13.09 -6.31
N ILE A 28 13.44 -12.26 -7.23
CA ILE A 28 12.26 -12.52 -8.04
C ILE A 28 12.70 -12.94 -9.44
N VAL A 29 12.50 -14.18 -9.78
CA VAL A 29 12.89 -14.77 -11.07
C VAL A 29 11.64 -15.10 -11.89
N GLY A 30 11.67 -14.79 -13.20
CA GLY A 30 10.61 -15.13 -14.14
C GLY A 30 9.37 -14.22 -14.10
N GLN A 31 9.46 -13.03 -13.47
CA GLN A 31 8.38 -12.03 -13.42
C GLN A 31 8.87 -10.63 -13.80
N GLU A 32 9.75 -10.55 -14.77
CA GLU A 32 10.41 -9.30 -15.19
C GLU A 32 9.41 -8.24 -15.62
N ASP A 33 8.36 -8.63 -16.36
CA ASP A 33 7.30 -7.71 -16.83
C ASP A 33 6.48 -7.15 -15.66
N VAL A 34 6.16 -7.97 -14.67
CA VAL A 34 5.42 -7.55 -13.47
C VAL A 34 6.26 -6.57 -12.64
N VAL A 35 7.54 -6.87 -12.46
CA VAL A 35 8.49 -5.99 -11.76
C VAL A 35 8.60 -4.64 -12.48
N GLU A 36 8.70 -4.64 -13.79
CA GLU A 36 8.78 -3.42 -14.59
C GLU A 36 7.53 -2.55 -14.45
N GLN A 37 6.34 -3.13 -14.57
CA GLN A 37 5.07 -2.42 -14.41
C GLN A 37 4.92 -1.84 -12.99
N LEU A 38 5.30 -2.59 -11.95
CA LEU A 38 5.29 -2.09 -10.57
C LEU A 38 6.22 -0.90 -10.38
N LEU A 39 7.44 -0.97 -10.91
CA LEU A 39 8.39 0.13 -10.84
C LEU A 39 7.86 1.36 -11.58
N ILE A 40 7.26 1.20 -12.76
CA ILE A 40 6.63 2.29 -13.50
C ILE A 40 5.54 2.96 -12.65
N ALA A 41 4.65 2.17 -12.03
CA ALA A 41 3.58 2.70 -11.21
C ALA A 41 4.11 3.49 -10.00
N ILE A 42 5.14 2.99 -9.32
CA ILE A 42 5.77 3.68 -8.18
C ILE A 42 6.41 5.00 -8.62
N PHE A 43 7.17 5.00 -9.71
CA PHE A 43 7.78 6.22 -10.23
C PHE A 43 6.76 7.23 -10.73
N ALA A 44 5.60 6.76 -11.23
CA ALA A 44 4.46 7.59 -11.60
C ALA A 44 3.62 8.05 -10.40
N ARG A 45 3.95 7.65 -9.16
CA ARG A 45 3.17 7.89 -7.94
C ARG A 45 1.73 7.37 -8.05
N GLY A 46 1.55 6.26 -8.77
CA GLY A 46 0.28 5.55 -8.89
C GLY A 46 0.18 4.42 -7.87
N HIS A 47 -0.91 3.65 -7.99
CA HIS A 47 -1.15 2.42 -7.27
C HIS A 47 -1.40 1.30 -8.26
N CYS A 48 -1.32 0.03 -7.84
CA CYS A 48 -1.54 -1.12 -8.71
C CYS A 48 -2.57 -2.08 -8.16
N ILE A 49 -3.25 -2.75 -9.08
CA ILE A 49 -3.98 -3.98 -8.78
C ILE A 49 -3.39 -5.12 -9.61
N ILE A 50 -3.16 -6.26 -8.97
CA ILE A 50 -2.73 -7.49 -9.63
C ILE A 50 -3.87 -8.51 -9.53
N GLU A 51 -4.41 -8.88 -10.67
CA GLU A 51 -5.32 -9.99 -10.80
C GLU A 51 -4.51 -11.28 -11.06
N GLY A 52 -4.81 -12.33 -10.33
CA GLY A 52 -4.16 -13.62 -10.55
C GLY A 52 -4.36 -14.59 -9.40
N VAL A 53 -4.12 -15.86 -9.73
CA VAL A 53 -4.26 -16.99 -8.81
C VAL A 53 -3.34 -16.87 -7.58
N PRO A 54 -3.70 -17.49 -6.45
CA PRO A 54 -2.82 -17.61 -5.29
C PRO A 54 -1.50 -18.29 -5.64
N GLY A 55 -0.43 -17.93 -4.93
CA GLY A 55 0.87 -18.62 -5.10
C GLY A 55 1.88 -17.92 -6.04
N LEU A 56 1.55 -16.79 -6.65
CA LEU A 56 2.47 -16.03 -7.52
C LEU A 56 3.52 -15.21 -6.75
N ALA A 57 3.87 -15.59 -5.54
CA ALA A 57 4.86 -14.91 -4.70
C ALA A 57 4.64 -13.39 -4.54
N LYS A 58 3.39 -12.90 -4.67
CA LYS A 58 3.03 -11.47 -4.61
C LYS A 58 3.58 -10.79 -3.34
N THR A 59 3.44 -11.47 -2.20
CA THR A 59 3.96 -10.95 -0.92
C THR A 59 5.48 -10.84 -0.91
N LEU A 60 6.19 -11.82 -1.49
CA LEU A 60 7.64 -11.78 -1.59
C LEU A 60 8.08 -10.63 -2.51
N LEU A 61 7.42 -10.47 -3.66
CA LEU A 61 7.70 -9.41 -4.62
C LEU A 61 7.60 -8.02 -3.99
N ILE A 62 6.46 -7.71 -3.34
CA ILE A 62 6.24 -6.38 -2.79
C ILE A 62 7.11 -6.11 -1.56
N ARG A 63 7.39 -7.14 -0.76
CA ARG A 63 8.31 -7.04 0.37
C ARG A 63 9.74 -6.79 -0.10
N THR A 64 10.21 -7.53 -1.09
CA THR A 64 11.53 -7.31 -1.71
C THR A 64 11.66 -5.89 -2.24
N LEU A 65 10.60 -5.38 -2.88
CA LEU A 65 10.55 -4.01 -3.36
C LEU A 65 10.67 -2.99 -2.21
N ALA A 66 9.93 -3.18 -1.13
CA ALA A 66 10.00 -2.31 0.05
C ALA A 66 11.40 -2.31 0.67
N ASP A 67 12.01 -3.48 0.81
CA ASP A 67 13.37 -3.64 1.33
C ASP A 67 14.41 -2.94 0.44
N CYS A 68 14.30 -3.08 -0.88
CA CYS A 68 15.18 -2.39 -1.85
C CYS A 68 15.07 -0.86 -1.77
N LEU A 69 13.88 -0.35 -1.47
CA LEU A 69 13.58 1.07 -1.35
C LEU A 69 13.82 1.60 0.09
N ARG A 70 14.03 0.73 1.06
CA ARG A 70 14.11 1.04 2.49
C ARG A 70 12.85 1.78 2.99
N LEU A 71 11.71 1.27 2.61
CA LEU A 71 10.40 1.78 2.96
C LEU A 71 9.67 0.82 3.91
N ASP A 72 8.85 1.37 4.78
CA ASP A 72 8.01 0.60 5.68
C ASP A 72 6.95 -0.16 4.89
N PHE A 73 6.76 -1.44 5.22
CA PHE A 73 5.83 -2.35 4.56
C PHE A 73 4.83 -2.93 5.55
N ASN A 74 3.54 -2.92 5.16
CA ASN A 74 2.49 -3.66 5.85
C ASN A 74 1.65 -4.48 4.86
N ARG A 75 1.15 -5.63 5.33
CA ARG A 75 0.16 -6.45 4.62
C ARG A 75 -1.17 -6.35 5.34
N ILE A 76 -2.23 -6.10 4.60
CA ILE A 76 -3.62 -6.11 5.07
C ILE A 76 -4.34 -7.22 4.30
N GLN A 77 -4.76 -8.26 5.01
CA GLN A 77 -5.58 -9.32 4.45
C GLN A 77 -7.03 -8.88 4.50
N PHE A 78 -7.67 -8.76 3.35
CA PHE A 78 -9.06 -8.37 3.25
C PHE A 78 -9.94 -9.61 3.45
N THR A 79 -10.81 -9.56 4.47
CA THR A 79 -11.74 -10.62 4.85
C THR A 79 -13.16 -10.06 4.93
N PRO A 80 -14.21 -10.89 4.85
CA PRO A 80 -15.59 -10.42 4.88
C PRO A 80 -15.97 -9.62 6.14
N ASP A 81 -15.28 -9.86 7.24
CA ASP A 81 -15.50 -9.23 8.55
C ASP A 81 -14.58 -8.02 8.82
N LEU A 82 -13.63 -7.72 7.91
CA LEU A 82 -12.71 -6.59 8.07
C LEU A 82 -13.46 -5.26 8.08
N MET A 83 -13.23 -4.45 9.10
CA MET A 83 -13.85 -3.13 9.25
C MET A 83 -12.91 -2.02 8.76
N PRO A 84 -13.45 -0.86 8.34
CA PRO A 84 -12.63 0.31 7.97
C PRO A 84 -11.64 0.72 9.07
N THR A 85 -12.04 0.65 10.33
CA THR A 85 -11.21 0.99 11.50
C THR A 85 -10.02 0.04 11.70
N ASP A 86 -10.13 -1.21 11.23
CA ASP A 86 -9.03 -2.16 11.29
C ASP A 86 -7.90 -1.77 10.31
N ILE A 87 -8.26 -1.05 9.25
CA ILE A 87 -7.32 -0.51 8.25
C ILE A 87 -6.75 0.83 8.70
N THR A 88 -7.64 1.78 9.04
CA THR A 88 -7.28 3.18 9.29
C THR A 88 -6.82 3.44 10.72
N GLY A 89 -7.19 2.58 11.65
CA GLY A 89 -7.01 2.80 13.08
C GLY A 89 -8.23 3.45 13.74
N THR A 90 -8.16 3.59 15.04
CA THR A 90 -9.27 4.05 15.87
C THR A 90 -8.81 4.95 17.01
N GLU A 91 -9.70 5.79 17.54
CA GLU A 91 -9.47 6.51 18.78
C GLU A 91 -9.85 5.63 19.98
N VAL A 92 -8.98 5.54 20.96
CA VAL A 92 -9.22 4.85 22.23
C VAL A 92 -9.15 5.84 23.38
N ILE A 93 -9.95 5.59 24.42
CA ILE A 93 -9.88 6.35 25.66
C ILE A 93 -8.73 5.81 26.49
N HIS A 94 -7.73 6.63 26.73
CA HIS A 94 -6.63 6.34 27.63
C HIS A 94 -6.89 7.00 28.97
N GLU A 95 -6.95 6.22 30.06
CA GLU A 95 -6.98 6.74 31.42
C GLU A 95 -5.55 6.90 31.94
N SER A 96 -5.21 8.10 32.40
CA SER A 96 -3.89 8.33 32.99
C SER A 96 -3.78 7.55 34.32
N ALA A 97 -2.57 7.13 34.66
CA ALA A 97 -2.27 6.30 35.85
C ALA A 97 -2.78 6.89 37.21
N GLY A 98 -3.33 8.10 37.22
CA GLY A 98 -3.95 8.77 38.37
C GLY A 98 -5.47 8.83 38.31
N GLY A 99 -6.14 8.26 37.29
CA GLY A 99 -7.61 8.15 37.23
C GLY A 99 -8.38 9.46 37.06
N ARG A 100 -7.72 10.60 36.83
CA ARG A 100 -8.35 11.93 36.83
C ARG A 100 -8.53 12.56 35.43
N GLU A 101 -7.84 12.05 34.40
CA GLU A 101 -7.98 12.58 33.05
C GLU A 101 -8.16 11.43 32.05
N ARG A 102 -9.19 11.56 31.22
CA ARG A 102 -9.46 10.70 30.07
C ARG A 102 -9.00 11.43 28.81
N GLU A 103 -8.05 10.88 28.10
CA GLU A 103 -7.56 11.43 26.85
C GLU A 103 -7.89 10.49 25.69
N PHE A 104 -8.37 11.06 24.58
CA PHE A 104 -8.53 10.30 23.34
C PHE A 104 -7.17 10.15 22.67
N ARG A 105 -6.73 8.91 22.49
CA ARG A 105 -5.50 8.58 21.80
C ARG A 105 -5.80 7.85 20.50
N PHE A 106 -5.27 8.36 19.40
CA PHE A 106 -5.36 7.68 18.12
C PHE A 106 -4.35 6.51 18.05
N LEU A 107 -4.86 5.30 17.82
CA LEU A 107 -4.08 4.13 17.49
C LEU A 107 -4.07 3.97 15.98
N LYS A 108 -2.89 4.14 15.39
CA LYS A 108 -2.69 3.99 13.95
C LYS A 108 -2.97 2.57 13.51
N GLY A 109 -3.75 2.43 12.45
CA GLY A 109 -3.96 1.15 11.76
C GLY A 109 -2.80 0.77 10.85
N PRO A 110 -2.85 -0.42 10.24
CA PRO A 110 -1.80 -0.94 9.38
C PRO A 110 -1.56 -0.13 8.10
N ILE A 111 -2.49 0.75 7.71
CA ILE A 111 -2.34 1.63 6.54
C ILE A 111 -1.20 2.65 6.69
N PHE A 112 -0.73 2.90 7.92
CA PHE A 112 0.36 3.84 8.20
C PHE A 112 1.73 3.23 7.93
N ALA A 113 1.95 2.79 6.69
CA ALA A 113 3.24 2.41 6.14
C ALA A 113 3.39 2.99 4.73
N ASN A 114 4.59 2.98 4.18
CA ASN A 114 4.87 3.51 2.84
C ASN A 114 4.32 2.60 1.73
N ILE A 115 4.42 1.29 1.95
CA ILE A 115 4.00 0.27 0.99
C ILE A 115 2.99 -0.65 1.65
N ILE A 116 1.80 -0.74 1.06
CA ILE A 116 0.72 -1.59 1.53
C ILE A 116 0.46 -2.69 0.49
N LEU A 117 0.44 -3.93 0.94
CA LEU A 117 -0.15 -5.04 0.21
C LEU A 117 -1.59 -5.22 0.71
N ALA A 118 -2.57 -4.79 -0.09
CA ALA A 118 -3.99 -5.03 0.16
C ALA A 118 -4.38 -6.37 -0.51
N ASP A 119 -4.33 -7.45 0.27
CA ASP A 119 -4.47 -8.80 -0.27
C ASP A 119 -5.95 -9.25 -0.28
N GLU A 120 -6.41 -9.72 -1.45
CA GLU A 120 -7.79 -10.17 -1.70
C GLU A 120 -8.86 -9.08 -1.44
N ILE A 121 -8.64 -7.88 -1.97
CA ILE A 121 -9.49 -6.69 -1.70
C ILE A 121 -10.97 -6.92 -2.03
N ASN A 122 -11.27 -7.79 -3.00
CA ASN A 122 -12.63 -8.14 -3.40
C ASN A 122 -13.40 -9.00 -2.37
N ARG A 123 -12.77 -9.52 -1.33
CA ARG A 123 -13.44 -10.30 -0.26
C ARG A 123 -14.12 -9.43 0.79
N THR A 124 -13.87 -8.15 0.80
CA THR A 124 -14.37 -7.22 1.84
C THR A 124 -15.51 -6.37 1.30
N PRO A 125 -16.53 -6.04 2.12
CA PRO A 125 -17.63 -5.20 1.72
C PRO A 125 -17.21 -3.83 1.18
N PRO A 126 -17.97 -3.21 0.26
CA PRO A 126 -17.62 -1.94 -0.39
C PRO A 126 -17.28 -0.80 0.56
N LYS A 127 -17.88 -0.78 1.75
CA LYS A 127 -17.58 0.24 2.77
C LYS A 127 -16.13 0.20 3.23
N THR A 128 -15.55 -0.98 3.38
CA THR A 128 -14.15 -1.16 3.81
C THR A 128 -13.19 -0.92 2.63
N GLN A 129 -13.57 -1.35 1.41
CA GLN A 129 -12.83 -1.00 0.19
C GLN A 129 -12.74 0.52 0.01
N ALA A 130 -13.86 1.24 0.21
CA ALA A 130 -13.92 2.69 0.10
C ALA A 130 -12.93 3.41 1.04
N ALA A 131 -12.74 2.91 2.26
CA ALA A 131 -11.78 3.50 3.20
C ALA A 131 -10.33 3.42 2.70
N LEU A 132 -9.95 2.32 2.03
CA LEU A 132 -8.65 2.21 1.37
C LEU A 132 -8.55 3.17 0.18
N LEU A 133 -9.55 3.20 -0.69
CA LEU A 133 -9.57 4.06 -1.89
C LEU A 133 -9.51 5.54 -1.52
N GLU A 134 -10.25 5.98 -0.50
CA GLU A 134 -10.18 7.35 0.03
C GLU A 134 -8.76 7.68 0.50
N SER A 135 -8.14 6.77 1.25
CA SER A 135 -6.78 6.93 1.74
C SER A 135 -5.74 7.03 0.61
N MET A 136 -5.95 6.28 -0.49
CA MET A 136 -5.11 6.33 -1.69
C MET A 136 -5.23 7.68 -2.42
N GLN A 137 -6.44 8.23 -2.50
CA GLN A 137 -6.71 9.49 -3.19
C GLN A 137 -6.25 10.70 -2.38
N GLU A 138 -6.53 10.70 -1.08
CA GLU A 138 -6.29 11.86 -0.21
C GLU A 138 -4.88 11.86 0.43
N GLY A 139 -4.17 10.74 0.43
CA GLY A 139 -2.88 10.58 1.13
C GLY A 139 -2.99 10.77 2.64
N GLN A 140 -4.17 10.61 3.20
CA GLN A 140 -4.49 10.78 4.61
C GLN A 140 -5.70 9.94 5.02
N VAL A 141 -5.88 9.75 6.33
CA VAL A 141 -7.12 9.20 6.91
C VAL A 141 -7.73 10.19 7.89
N THR A 142 -9.05 10.25 7.94
CA THR A 142 -9.79 11.09 8.88
C THR A 142 -10.40 10.21 9.97
N VAL A 143 -9.96 10.40 11.22
CA VAL A 143 -10.47 9.67 12.40
C VAL A 143 -10.79 10.69 13.50
N GLY A 144 -11.97 10.56 14.11
CA GLY A 144 -12.43 11.49 15.15
C GLY A 144 -12.46 12.96 14.70
N GLY A 145 -12.69 13.21 13.39
CA GLY A 145 -12.67 14.54 12.79
C GLY A 145 -11.26 15.13 12.57
N LYS A 146 -10.21 14.39 12.93
CA LYS A 146 -8.81 14.80 12.73
C LYS A 146 -8.23 14.14 11.50
N ARG A 147 -7.48 14.92 10.71
CA ARG A 147 -6.73 14.44 9.55
C ARG A 147 -5.38 13.90 9.98
N ASN A 148 -5.09 12.66 9.61
CA ASN A 148 -3.85 11.98 9.91
C ASN A 148 -3.15 11.65 8.57
N PRO A 149 -2.07 12.37 8.20
CA PRO A 149 -1.37 12.14 6.94
C PRO A 149 -0.70 10.77 6.92
N LEU A 150 -0.73 10.13 5.76
CA LEU A 150 -0.01 8.88 5.50
C LEU A 150 1.48 9.17 5.20
N PRO A 151 2.37 8.19 5.40
CA PRO A 151 3.78 8.33 5.03
C PRO A 151 3.94 8.62 3.53
N SER A 152 4.94 9.41 3.15
CA SER A 152 5.26 9.67 1.75
C SER A 152 6.67 9.14 1.43
N PRO A 153 6.85 8.39 0.33
CA PRO A 153 5.82 7.99 -0.65
C PRO A 153 4.82 6.98 -0.07
N PHE A 154 3.60 6.97 -0.60
CA PHE A 154 2.57 6.00 -0.26
C PHE A 154 2.17 5.21 -1.51
N PHE A 155 2.29 3.89 -1.44
CA PHE A 155 2.01 2.98 -2.54
C PHE A 155 1.17 1.80 -2.07
N VAL A 156 0.10 1.50 -2.79
CA VAL A 156 -0.75 0.33 -2.55
C VAL A 156 -0.64 -0.62 -3.72
N LEU A 157 -0.31 -1.88 -3.43
CA LEU A 157 -0.51 -3.00 -4.31
C LEU A 157 -1.72 -3.78 -3.82
N ALA A 158 -2.83 -3.71 -4.53
CA ALA A 158 -4.00 -4.53 -4.28
C ALA A 158 -3.90 -5.85 -5.04
N THR A 159 -4.45 -6.92 -4.48
CA THR A 159 -4.61 -8.19 -5.19
C THR A 159 -6.08 -8.58 -5.25
N GLN A 160 -6.43 -9.22 -6.35
CA GLN A 160 -7.74 -9.81 -6.56
C GLN A 160 -7.59 -11.24 -7.08
N ASN A 161 -8.37 -12.15 -6.52
CA ASN A 161 -8.47 -13.51 -7.05
C ASN A 161 -9.70 -13.60 -7.96
N PRO A 162 -9.53 -13.72 -9.28
CA PRO A 162 -10.67 -13.74 -10.22
C PRO A 162 -11.45 -15.05 -10.20
N ILE A 163 -10.90 -16.11 -9.60
CA ILE A 163 -11.54 -17.44 -9.59
C ILE A 163 -12.59 -17.55 -8.48
N GLU A 164 -12.41 -16.85 -7.38
CA GLU A 164 -13.37 -16.85 -6.28
C GLU A 164 -14.48 -15.86 -6.55
N GLN A 165 -15.64 -16.37 -7.06
CA GLN A 165 -16.83 -15.55 -7.31
C GLN A 165 -17.80 -15.55 -6.13
N GLU A 166 -17.83 -16.60 -5.31
CA GLU A 166 -18.69 -16.66 -4.13
C GLU A 166 -18.12 -15.84 -2.97
N GLY A 167 -18.94 -14.97 -2.39
CA GLY A 167 -18.55 -14.13 -1.26
C GLY A 167 -17.61 -12.98 -1.61
N THR A 168 -17.56 -12.55 -2.88
CA THR A 168 -16.75 -11.42 -3.34
C THR A 168 -17.63 -10.25 -3.76
N TYR A 169 -17.03 -9.05 -3.69
CA TYR A 169 -17.66 -7.80 -4.13
C TYR A 169 -16.85 -7.24 -5.31
N PRO A 170 -17.50 -6.75 -6.37
CA PRO A 170 -16.80 -6.08 -7.46
C PRO A 170 -16.13 -4.79 -6.96
N LEU A 171 -14.99 -4.48 -7.54
CA LEU A 171 -14.26 -3.23 -7.30
C LEU A 171 -14.81 -2.10 -8.17
#